data_50314662acf5ead5498f96f23080d838
#
_entry.id   50314662acf5ead5498f96f23080d838
#
_cell.length_a   1.000
_cell.length_b   1.000
_cell.length_c   1.000
_cell.angle_alpha   90.00
_cell.angle_beta   90.00
_cell.angle_gamma   90.00
#
_symmetry.space_group_name_H-M   'P 1'
#
loop_
_entity.id
_entity.type
_entity.pdbx_description
1 polymer ?
#
loop_
_entity_poly.entity_id
_entity_poly.type
_entity_poly.pdbx_seq_one_letter_code
_entity_poly.pdbx_strand_id
1 'polypeptide(L)'
;MKRRWKSLAAVMLGICILAGMAVDVWADDGSEKGYTYNYDYWGDISYSPDAYRTIGVYTSVELGLDKSFSSAEGMYVKDNSVYICDTGNNRIVQLERTDTENFEVVRIIDSIKGDTDVKTLSGPTDICVTDEGELYICDKGNHRILKLDKNLNYIMEFTKPIDSTFDQSTDFLPDKLEVDDVGRVFCIADNVNKGMIKYEADGSFTGFYGASPVTYDWTDYIWKKLATKAQRSALEAFVPTEYDNLYRDSEGFIFACTTNVSEQGVDS
;
A
#
# COMPACT_ATOMS: atom_id res chain seq x y z
N MET A 1 -70.91 32.52 -7.63
CA MET A 1 -69.61 33.19 -7.50
C MET A 1 -68.60 32.46 -6.57
N LYS A 2 -68.98 31.94 -5.42
CA LYS A 2 -68.05 31.30 -4.44
C LYS A 2 -67.38 29.97 -4.93
N ARG A 3 -67.92 29.30 -5.92
CA ARG A 3 -67.36 28.01 -6.40
C ARG A 3 -66.21 28.18 -7.39
N ARG A 4 -66.18 29.28 -8.14
CA ARG A 4 -65.10 29.63 -9.09
C ARG A 4 -63.82 30.11 -8.40
N TRP A 5 -63.95 30.74 -7.26
CA TRP A 5 -62.79 31.18 -6.48
C TRP A 5 -62.02 30.06 -5.81
N LYS A 6 -62.72 28.97 -5.41
CA LYS A 6 -62.05 27.80 -4.83
C LYS A 6 -61.22 27.01 -5.86
N SER A 7 -61.71 26.98 -7.10
CA SER A 7 -60.94 26.32 -8.18
C SER A 7 -59.75 27.16 -8.65
N LEU A 8 -59.85 28.48 -8.66
CA LEU A 8 -58.72 29.37 -8.95
C LEU A 8 -57.64 29.31 -7.86
N ALA A 9 -58.04 29.28 -6.58
CA ALA A 9 -57.12 29.10 -5.47
C ALA A 9 -56.39 27.75 -5.48
N ALA A 10 -57.07 26.65 -5.85
CA ALA A 10 -56.50 25.33 -5.99
C ALA A 10 -55.51 25.23 -7.18
N VAL A 11 -55.79 25.92 -8.27
CA VAL A 11 -54.86 25.97 -9.44
C VAL A 11 -53.63 26.83 -9.10
N MET A 12 -53.82 27.96 -8.41
CA MET A 12 -52.67 28.79 -7.97
C MET A 12 -51.79 28.02 -6.95
N LEU A 13 -52.42 27.31 -6.00
CA LEU A 13 -51.66 26.48 -5.04
C LEU A 13 -50.88 25.35 -5.74
N GLY A 14 -51.47 24.71 -6.75
CA GLY A 14 -50.81 23.70 -7.58
C GLY A 14 -49.62 24.25 -8.37
N ILE A 15 -49.75 25.49 -8.90
CA ILE A 15 -48.64 26.14 -9.63
C ILE A 15 -47.54 26.56 -8.65
N CYS A 16 -47.85 27.02 -7.44
CA CYS A 16 -46.85 27.29 -6.42
C CYS A 16 -46.12 26.06 -5.92
N ILE A 17 -46.80 24.91 -5.83
CA ILE A 17 -46.16 23.63 -5.48
C ILE A 17 -45.25 23.14 -6.63
N LEU A 18 -45.69 23.31 -7.88
CA LEU A 18 -44.86 22.96 -9.05
C LEU A 18 -43.66 23.90 -9.25
N ALA A 19 -43.83 25.21 -8.92
CA ALA A 19 -42.74 26.18 -8.97
C ALA A 19 -41.75 26.02 -7.79
N GLY A 20 -42.23 25.51 -6.64
CA GLY A 20 -41.37 25.20 -5.48
C GLY A 20 -40.65 23.88 -5.57
N MET A 21 -40.97 23.06 -6.57
CA MET A 21 -40.26 21.78 -6.87
C MET A 21 -39.27 21.92 -8.04
N ALA A 22 -38.99 23.12 -8.53
CA ALA A 22 -37.72 23.32 -9.25
C ALA A 22 -36.62 23.28 -8.16
N VAL A 23 -36.33 22.07 -7.69
CA VAL A 23 -35.01 21.80 -7.15
C VAL A 23 -34.10 22.11 -8.32
N ASP A 24 -33.33 23.18 -8.22
CA ASP A 24 -32.14 23.33 -9.01
C ASP A 24 -31.32 22.06 -8.72
N VAL A 25 -31.52 21.02 -9.50
CA VAL A 25 -30.54 19.96 -9.64
C VAL A 25 -29.39 20.68 -10.36
N TRP A 26 -28.56 21.34 -9.58
CA TRP A 26 -27.22 21.63 -10.02
C TRP A 26 -26.70 20.25 -10.38
N ALA A 27 -26.61 19.98 -11.69
CA ALA A 27 -25.80 18.88 -12.17
C ALA A 27 -24.44 19.14 -11.55
N ASP A 28 -24.11 18.36 -10.53
CA ASP A 28 -22.75 18.25 -10.05
C ASP A 28 -21.95 17.98 -11.32
N ASP A 29 -20.96 18.79 -11.62
CA ASP A 29 -20.12 18.68 -12.82
C ASP A 29 -19.28 17.39 -12.82
N GLY A 30 -19.65 16.42 -12.00
CA GLY A 30 -18.95 15.14 -11.83
C GLY A 30 -17.63 15.27 -11.09
N SER A 31 -17.26 16.46 -10.66
CA SER A 31 -16.18 16.62 -9.70
C SER A 31 -16.71 16.22 -8.33
N GLU A 32 -16.55 14.98 -7.93
CA GLU A 32 -16.65 14.64 -6.52
C GLU A 32 -15.69 15.56 -5.79
N LYS A 33 -16.25 16.55 -5.10
CA LYS A 33 -15.46 17.38 -4.21
C LYS A 33 -15.06 16.50 -3.04
N GLY A 34 -13.92 15.80 -3.21
CA GLY A 34 -13.24 15.25 -2.07
C GLY A 34 -12.97 16.41 -1.13
N TYR A 35 -13.60 16.46 0.01
CA TYR A 35 -13.26 17.44 1.02
C TYR A 35 -12.42 16.77 2.08
N THR A 36 -11.31 17.42 2.39
CA THR A 36 -10.51 17.09 3.56
C THR A 36 -10.92 17.99 4.71
N TYR A 37 -10.84 17.47 5.91
CA TYR A 37 -11.09 18.23 7.13
C TYR A 37 -9.99 17.96 8.15
N ASN A 38 -9.80 18.91 9.04
CA ASN A 38 -8.96 18.77 10.21
C ASN A 38 -9.78 19.12 11.45
N TYR A 39 -9.31 18.80 12.61
CA TYR A 39 -9.92 19.27 13.86
C TYR A 39 -9.20 20.53 14.32
N ASP A 40 -9.98 21.51 14.75
CA ASP A 40 -9.42 22.69 15.40
C ASP A 40 -9.00 22.38 16.85
N TYR A 41 -8.48 23.40 17.54
CA TYR A 41 -8.07 23.27 18.95
C TYR A 41 -9.19 22.79 19.89
N TRP A 42 -10.44 23.03 19.54
CA TRP A 42 -11.62 22.67 20.33
C TRP A 42 -12.20 21.31 19.96
N GLY A 43 -11.65 20.65 18.98
CA GLY A 43 -12.12 19.37 18.45
C GLY A 43 -13.28 19.50 17.45
N ASP A 44 -13.59 20.73 17.00
CA ASP A 44 -14.59 20.96 15.98
C ASP A 44 -13.98 20.75 14.57
N ILE A 45 -14.82 20.29 13.63
CA ILE A 45 -14.39 20.04 12.24
C ILE A 45 -14.09 21.39 11.56
N SER A 46 -12.84 21.55 11.13
CA SER A 46 -12.38 22.65 10.29
C SER A 46 -12.07 22.14 8.89
N TYR A 47 -12.75 22.70 7.88
CA TYR A 47 -12.50 22.36 6.48
C TYR A 47 -11.13 22.84 6.04
N SER A 48 -10.39 21.96 5.38
CA SER A 48 -9.11 22.27 4.73
C SER A 48 -9.24 22.14 3.22
N PRO A 49 -8.37 22.80 2.43
CA PRO A 49 -8.32 22.58 0.98
C PRO A 49 -8.08 21.10 0.68
N ASP A 50 -8.70 20.61 -0.39
CA ASP A 50 -8.51 19.25 -0.84
C ASP A 50 -7.04 19.01 -1.20
N ALA A 51 -6.41 18.07 -0.50
CA ALA A 51 -5.03 17.66 -0.78
C ALA A 51 -4.96 16.83 -2.07
N TYR A 52 -6.02 16.07 -2.38
CA TYR A 52 -6.13 15.21 -3.54
C TYR A 52 -7.51 15.35 -4.19
N ARG A 53 -7.53 15.26 -5.50
CA ARG A 53 -8.77 15.19 -6.28
C ARG A 53 -8.75 13.93 -7.12
N THR A 54 -9.83 13.15 -7.08
CA THR A 54 -10.02 12.03 -7.98
C THR A 54 -10.12 12.54 -9.42
N ILE A 55 -9.25 12.08 -10.31
CA ILE A 55 -9.24 12.44 -11.73
C ILE A 55 -9.82 11.34 -12.61
N GLY A 56 -9.92 10.11 -12.12
CA GLY A 56 -10.47 8.98 -12.86
C GLY A 56 -10.45 7.68 -12.06
N VAL A 57 -11.19 6.72 -12.56
CA VAL A 57 -11.18 5.33 -12.10
C VAL A 57 -10.90 4.46 -13.32
N TYR A 58 -9.91 3.58 -13.21
CA TYR A 58 -9.48 2.73 -14.32
C TYR A 58 -9.76 1.27 -13.96
N THR A 59 -10.77 0.72 -14.61
CA THR A 59 -11.12 -0.69 -14.47
C THR A 59 -10.32 -1.54 -15.45
N SER A 60 -10.24 -2.84 -15.19
CA SER A 60 -9.61 -3.78 -16.12
C SER A 60 -10.23 -3.74 -17.53
N VAL A 61 -11.53 -3.46 -17.63
CA VAL A 61 -12.24 -3.36 -18.91
C VAL A 61 -11.78 -2.13 -19.68
N GLU A 62 -11.67 -0.98 -19.02
CA GLU A 62 -11.19 0.27 -19.63
C GLU A 62 -9.74 0.18 -20.06
N LEU A 63 -8.93 -0.54 -19.30
CA LEU A 63 -7.53 -0.83 -19.60
C LEU A 63 -7.34 -1.95 -20.63
N GLY A 64 -8.42 -2.59 -21.11
CA GLY A 64 -8.35 -3.67 -22.09
C GLY A 64 -7.66 -4.95 -21.56
N LEU A 65 -7.67 -5.17 -20.23
CA LEU A 65 -7.09 -6.36 -19.64
C LEU A 65 -8.01 -7.57 -19.82
N ASP A 66 -7.40 -8.73 -20.03
CA ASP A 66 -8.09 -10.03 -20.21
C ASP A 66 -8.74 -10.54 -18.92
N LYS A 67 -8.24 -10.12 -17.77
CA LYS A 67 -8.72 -10.49 -16.44
C LYS A 67 -8.85 -9.26 -15.57
N SER A 68 -9.89 -9.25 -14.72
CA SER A 68 -10.04 -8.25 -13.67
C SER A 68 -8.88 -8.33 -12.68
N PHE A 69 -8.52 -7.18 -12.09
CA PHE A 69 -7.58 -7.17 -10.97
C PHE A 69 -8.10 -8.06 -9.83
N SER A 70 -7.19 -8.78 -9.20
CA SER A 70 -7.48 -9.66 -8.08
C SER A 70 -6.45 -9.45 -6.98
N SER A 71 -6.90 -9.00 -5.80
CA SER A 71 -6.02 -8.77 -4.63
C SER A 71 -4.76 -7.99 -5.00
N ALA A 72 -4.93 -6.83 -5.65
CA ALA A 72 -3.78 -5.96 -5.93
C ALA A 72 -3.21 -5.41 -4.61
N GLU A 73 -1.92 -5.66 -4.33
CA GLU A 73 -1.29 -5.34 -3.04
C GLU A 73 -0.22 -4.26 -3.12
N GLY A 74 0.52 -4.18 -4.21
CA GLY A 74 1.58 -3.21 -4.40
C GLY A 74 1.36 -2.32 -5.62
N MET A 75 1.83 -1.08 -5.51
CA MET A 75 1.84 -0.13 -6.61
C MET A 75 3.12 0.70 -6.55
N TYR A 76 3.81 0.85 -7.66
CA TYR A 76 5.01 1.66 -7.79
C TYR A 76 4.89 2.62 -8.96
N VAL A 77 5.32 3.85 -8.76
CA VAL A 77 5.30 4.88 -9.81
C VAL A 77 6.73 5.30 -10.11
N LYS A 78 7.11 5.19 -11.39
CA LYS A 78 8.39 5.66 -11.89
C LYS A 78 8.15 6.49 -13.15
N ASP A 79 8.48 7.78 -13.05
CA ASP A 79 8.24 8.74 -14.14
C ASP A 79 6.76 8.75 -14.62
N ASN A 80 6.52 8.32 -15.85
CA ASN A 80 5.17 8.16 -16.40
C ASN A 80 4.61 6.76 -16.28
N SER A 81 5.38 5.81 -15.76
CA SER A 81 4.96 4.41 -15.62
C SER A 81 4.38 4.13 -14.24
N VAL A 82 3.31 3.35 -14.21
CA VAL A 82 2.69 2.81 -12.99
C VAL A 82 2.74 1.30 -13.08
N TYR A 83 3.28 0.67 -12.05
CA TYR A 83 3.36 -0.78 -11.91
C TYR A 83 2.38 -1.20 -10.83
N ILE A 84 1.50 -2.15 -11.15
CA ILE A 84 0.48 -2.68 -10.22
C ILE A 84 0.75 -4.17 -10.03
N CYS A 85 1.02 -4.57 -8.80
CA CYS A 85 1.14 -5.98 -8.42
C CYS A 85 -0.26 -6.58 -8.30
N ASP A 86 -0.71 -7.26 -9.35
CA ASP A 86 -1.98 -7.98 -9.42
C ASP A 86 -1.78 -9.39 -8.85
N THR A 87 -1.58 -9.41 -7.52
CA THR A 87 -1.09 -10.52 -6.70
C THR A 87 -1.88 -11.79 -6.90
N GLY A 88 -3.22 -11.69 -6.86
CA GLY A 88 -4.12 -12.84 -7.03
C GLY A 88 -4.12 -13.41 -8.45
N ASN A 89 -3.64 -12.67 -9.44
CA ASN A 89 -3.47 -13.14 -10.82
C ASN A 89 -2.02 -13.54 -11.15
N ASN A 90 -1.10 -13.48 -10.17
CA ASN A 90 0.32 -13.80 -10.32
C ASN A 90 1.00 -12.99 -11.42
N ARG A 91 0.68 -11.70 -11.53
CA ARG A 91 1.23 -10.82 -12.56
C ARG A 91 1.46 -9.39 -12.04
N ILE A 92 2.28 -8.64 -12.76
CA ILE A 92 2.41 -7.20 -12.59
C ILE A 92 1.94 -6.55 -13.88
N VAL A 93 1.07 -5.55 -13.76
CA VAL A 93 0.58 -4.75 -14.89
C VAL A 93 1.33 -3.44 -14.92
N GLN A 94 2.06 -3.19 -16.00
CA GLN A 94 2.70 -1.90 -16.24
C GLN A 94 1.80 -1.05 -17.12
N LEU A 95 1.45 0.10 -16.60
CA LEU A 95 0.73 1.16 -17.30
C LEU A 95 1.70 2.30 -17.63
N GLU A 96 1.43 3.02 -18.68
CA GLU A 96 2.08 4.29 -19.00
C GLU A 96 1.03 5.39 -19.12
N ARG A 97 1.33 6.53 -18.53
CA ARG A 97 0.50 7.71 -18.60
C ARG A 97 0.68 8.37 -19.98
N THR A 98 -0.38 8.42 -20.76
CA THR A 98 -0.37 9.02 -22.10
C THR A 98 -0.68 10.51 -22.09
N ASP A 99 -1.51 10.94 -21.12
CA ASP A 99 -1.81 12.34 -20.83
C ASP A 99 -2.17 12.54 -19.35
N THR A 100 -2.79 13.66 -18.98
CA THR A 100 -3.15 13.96 -17.59
C THR A 100 -4.18 13.00 -16.99
N GLU A 101 -4.98 12.34 -17.82
CA GLU A 101 -6.15 11.57 -17.39
C GLU A 101 -6.20 10.15 -17.98
N ASN A 102 -5.24 9.75 -18.82
CA ASN A 102 -5.30 8.46 -19.49
C ASN A 102 -4.06 7.61 -19.24
N PHE A 103 -4.30 6.31 -19.13
CA PHE A 103 -3.26 5.28 -19.00
C PHE A 103 -3.47 4.19 -20.03
N GLU A 104 -2.38 3.66 -20.56
CA GLU A 104 -2.37 2.51 -21.45
C GLU A 104 -1.54 1.38 -20.86
N VAL A 105 -1.96 0.12 -21.10
CA VAL A 105 -1.19 -1.05 -20.69
C VAL A 105 0.00 -1.21 -21.63
N VAL A 106 1.20 -1.07 -21.09
CA VAL A 106 2.45 -1.27 -21.84
C VAL A 106 2.80 -2.75 -21.92
N ARG A 107 2.71 -3.44 -20.79
CA ARG A 107 3.01 -4.88 -20.72
C ARG A 107 2.42 -5.51 -19.46
N ILE A 108 2.28 -6.83 -19.54
CA ILE A 108 1.97 -7.70 -18.42
C ILE A 108 3.22 -8.52 -18.14
N ILE A 109 3.66 -8.53 -16.87
CA ILE A 109 4.81 -9.26 -16.40
C ILE A 109 4.29 -10.44 -15.56
N ASP A 110 4.33 -11.63 -16.11
CA ASP A 110 3.92 -12.90 -15.48
C ASP A 110 5.01 -13.96 -15.58
N SER A 111 5.99 -13.70 -16.43
CA SER A 111 7.06 -14.64 -16.77
C SER A 111 8.41 -13.94 -16.85
N ILE A 112 9.46 -14.72 -16.60
CA ILE A 112 10.85 -14.29 -16.49
C ILE A 112 11.65 -14.97 -17.61
N LYS A 113 12.53 -14.20 -18.24
CA LYS A 113 13.47 -14.70 -19.25
C LYS A 113 14.82 -15.01 -18.63
N GLY A 114 15.53 -16.00 -19.17
CA GLY A 114 16.89 -16.31 -18.76
C GLY A 114 17.03 -17.57 -17.92
N ASP A 115 18.13 -17.67 -17.19
CA ASP A 115 18.52 -18.87 -16.46
C ASP A 115 18.05 -18.81 -15.01
N THR A 116 16.82 -19.20 -14.80
CA THR A 116 16.21 -19.39 -13.46
C THR A 116 15.36 -20.65 -13.50
N ASP A 117 15.31 -21.38 -12.39
CA ASP A 117 14.52 -22.61 -12.26
C ASP A 117 13.02 -22.30 -12.29
N VAL A 118 12.60 -21.21 -11.67
CA VAL A 118 11.20 -20.79 -11.62
C VAL A 118 11.00 -19.57 -12.51
N LYS A 119 10.31 -19.77 -13.64
CA LYS A 119 10.12 -18.76 -14.71
C LYS A 119 8.83 -17.99 -14.65
N THR A 120 8.02 -18.17 -13.62
CA THR A 120 6.75 -17.47 -13.44
C THR A 120 6.72 -16.78 -12.08
N LEU A 121 5.97 -15.70 -11.99
CA LEU A 121 5.68 -15.06 -10.72
C LEU A 121 4.63 -15.88 -9.94
N SER A 122 4.68 -15.79 -8.62
CA SER A 122 3.69 -16.37 -7.73
C SER A 122 3.39 -15.38 -6.58
N GLY A 123 2.20 -14.80 -6.59
CA GLY A 123 1.79 -13.82 -5.60
C GLY A 123 2.78 -12.65 -5.47
N PRO A 124 3.08 -11.89 -6.53
CA PRO A 124 3.92 -10.70 -6.41
C PRO A 124 3.21 -9.65 -5.57
N THR A 125 3.86 -9.17 -4.50
CA THR A 125 3.25 -8.23 -3.54
C THR A 125 3.77 -6.81 -3.69
N ASP A 126 5.00 -6.64 -4.21
CA ASP A 126 5.58 -5.33 -4.38
C ASP A 126 6.64 -5.31 -5.50
N ILE A 127 6.94 -4.11 -6.00
CA ILE A 127 7.93 -3.88 -7.04
C ILE A 127 8.61 -2.52 -6.82
N CYS A 128 9.92 -2.47 -7.03
CA CYS A 128 10.70 -1.24 -7.12
C CYS A 128 11.43 -1.22 -8.47
N VAL A 129 11.47 -0.07 -9.13
CA VAL A 129 12.14 0.11 -10.42
C VAL A 129 13.21 1.19 -10.29
N THR A 130 14.47 0.83 -10.58
CA THR A 130 15.61 1.74 -10.50
C THR A 130 15.68 2.71 -11.68
N ASP A 131 16.57 3.70 -11.59
CA ASP A 131 16.80 4.66 -12.67
C ASP A 131 17.37 3.99 -13.94
N GLU A 132 18.08 2.87 -13.80
CA GLU A 132 18.61 2.06 -14.90
C GLU A 132 17.51 1.19 -15.53
N GLY A 133 16.33 1.14 -14.94
CA GLY A 133 15.19 0.32 -15.37
C GLY A 133 15.28 -1.14 -14.91
N GLU A 134 16.11 -1.45 -13.93
CA GLU A 134 16.11 -2.77 -13.27
C GLU A 134 14.86 -2.90 -12.40
N LEU A 135 14.25 -4.07 -12.41
CA LEU A 135 13.06 -4.38 -11.63
C LEU A 135 13.43 -5.29 -10.46
N TYR A 136 13.03 -4.88 -9.26
CA TYR A 136 13.11 -5.71 -8.06
C TYR A 136 11.68 -6.05 -7.64
N ILE A 137 11.36 -7.34 -7.49
CA ILE A 137 9.99 -7.83 -7.29
C ILE A 137 9.95 -8.72 -6.07
N CYS A 138 9.08 -8.43 -5.11
CA CYS A 138 8.70 -9.35 -4.06
C CYS A 138 7.85 -10.49 -4.66
N ASP A 139 8.48 -11.61 -5.00
CA ASP A 139 7.84 -12.81 -5.54
C ASP A 139 7.52 -13.78 -4.37
N LYS A 140 6.55 -13.33 -3.53
CA LYS A 140 6.26 -13.86 -2.19
C LYS A 140 5.97 -15.34 -2.20
N GLY A 141 5.13 -15.80 -3.13
CA GLY A 141 4.76 -17.21 -3.23
C GLY A 141 5.89 -18.12 -3.71
N ASN A 142 6.95 -17.55 -4.29
CA ASN A 142 8.19 -18.27 -4.63
C ASN A 142 9.30 -18.03 -3.60
N HIS A 143 9.00 -17.37 -2.48
CA HIS A 143 9.92 -17.13 -1.34
C HIS A 143 11.21 -16.40 -1.72
N ARG A 144 11.12 -15.39 -2.61
CA ARG A 144 12.29 -14.67 -3.13
C ARG A 144 11.98 -13.23 -3.48
N ILE A 145 13.02 -12.40 -3.57
CA ILE A 145 12.99 -11.14 -4.30
C ILE A 145 13.76 -11.36 -5.60
N LEU A 146 13.13 -11.04 -6.72
CA LEU A 146 13.73 -11.13 -8.04
C LEU A 146 14.35 -9.80 -8.44
N LYS A 147 15.55 -9.86 -9.03
CA LYS A 147 16.14 -8.77 -9.79
C LYS A 147 16.14 -9.11 -11.27
N LEU A 148 15.52 -8.28 -12.08
CA LEU A 148 15.43 -8.41 -13.54
C LEU A 148 16.00 -7.18 -14.23
N ASP A 149 16.47 -7.34 -15.46
CA ASP A 149 16.75 -6.18 -16.30
C ASP A 149 15.44 -5.60 -16.90
N LYS A 150 15.52 -4.45 -17.56
CA LYS A 150 14.38 -3.79 -18.22
C LYS A 150 13.67 -4.64 -19.28
N ASN A 151 14.32 -5.71 -19.80
CA ASN A 151 13.77 -6.63 -20.79
C ASN A 151 13.20 -7.90 -20.15
N LEU A 152 13.13 -7.95 -18.81
CA LEU A 152 12.69 -9.08 -17.98
C LEU A 152 13.65 -10.28 -18.03
N ASN A 153 14.92 -10.07 -18.33
CA ASN A 153 15.92 -11.11 -18.17
C ASN A 153 16.32 -11.21 -16.70
N TYR A 154 16.41 -12.44 -16.22
CA TYR A 154 16.89 -12.74 -14.88
C TYR A 154 18.33 -12.24 -14.69
N ILE A 155 18.56 -11.53 -13.59
CA ILE A 155 19.90 -11.12 -13.15
C ILE A 155 20.30 -11.95 -11.94
N MET A 156 19.50 -11.90 -10.86
CA MET A 156 19.72 -12.63 -9.62
C MET A 156 18.45 -12.68 -8.78
N GLU A 157 18.52 -13.42 -7.69
CA GLU A 157 17.47 -13.44 -6.67
C GLU A 157 18.06 -13.30 -5.26
N PHE A 158 17.28 -12.72 -4.36
CA PHE A 158 17.56 -12.64 -2.94
C PHE A 158 16.63 -13.64 -2.25
N THR A 159 17.23 -14.52 -1.49
CA THR A 159 16.50 -15.62 -0.84
C THR A 159 16.64 -15.51 0.68
N LYS A 160 16.04 -16.44 1.40
CA LYS A 160 16.11 -16.52 2.86
C LYS A 160 17.56 -16.40 3.35
N PRO A 161 17.85 -15.44 4.25
CA PRO A 161 19.18 -15.31 4.83
C PRO A 161 19.64 -16.56 5.57
N ILE A 162 20.83 -17.06 5.24
CA ILE A 162 21.47 -18.14 5.99
C ILE A 162 22.39 -17.51 7.03
N ASP A 163 21.80 -17.03 8.12
CA ASP A 163 22.50 -16.36 9.19
C ASP A 163 21.90 -16.71 10.56
N SER A 164 22.70 -16.72 11.62
CA SER A 164 22.26 -17.05 12.97
C SER A 164 21.30 -16.00 13.58
N THR A 165 21.30 -14.79 13.05
CA THR A 165 20.37 -13.71 13.48
C THR A 165 19.00 -13.85 12.84
N PHE A 166 18.88 -14.58 11.73
CA PHE A 166 17.61 -14.89 11.07
C PHE A 166 17.05 -16.22 11.60
N ASP A 167 15.78 -16.22 11.98
CA ASP A 167 15.14 -17.46 12.44
C ASP A 167 14.97 -18.43 11.28
N GLN A 168 15.74 -19.51 11.30
CA GLN A 168 15.75 -20.52 10.23
C GLN A 168 14.45 -21.32 10.14
N SER A 169 13.59 -21.28 11.16
CA SER A 169 12.27 -21.92 11.14
C SER A 169 11.19 -21.07 10.45
N THR A 170 11.42 -19.77 10.31
CA THR A 170 10.51 -18.83 9.65
C THR A 170 10.70 -18.91 8.12
N ASP A 171 9.60 -18.98 7.36
CA ASP A 171 9.65 -18.88 5.91
C ASP A 171 10.02 -17.45 5.49
N PHE A 172 10.70 -17.32 4.36
CA PHE A 172 10.98 -16.00 3.78
C PHE A 172 9.82 -15.60 2.86
N LEU A 173 9.00 -14.69 3.33
CA LEU A 173 7.82 -14.19 2.63
C LEU A 173 7.97 -12.68 2.42
N PRO A 174 8.76 -12.24 1.41
CA PRO A 174 8.97 -10.82 1.16
C PRO A 174 7.66 -10.16 0.77
N ASP A 175 7.36 -9.03 1.42
CA ASP A 175 6.08 -8.33 1.25
C ASP A 175 6.25 -6.94 0.64
N LYS A 176 7.17 -6.14 1.18
CA LYS A 176 7.49 -4.79 0.68
C LYS A 176 8.99 -4.65 0.52
N LEU A 177 9.39 -3.86 -0.47
CA LEU A 177 10.80 -3.62 -0.72
C LEU A 177 11.07 -2.19 -1.20
N GLU A 178 12.29 -1.72 -0.90
CA GLU A 178 12.88 -0.53 -1.49
C GLU A 178 14.34 -0.79 -1.82
N VAL A 179 14.83 -0.10 -2.85
CA VAL A 179 16.20 -0.24 -3.34
C VAL A 179 16.86 1.14 -3.38
N ASP A 180 18.07 1.22 -2.85
CA ASP A 180 18.82 2.49 -2.89
C ASP A 180 19.70 2.62 -4.15
N ASP A 181 20.33 3.79 -4.29
CA ASP A 181 21.12 4.15 -5.48
C ASP A 181 22.38 3.27 -5.71
N VAL A 182 22.77 2.49 -4.70
CA VAL A 182 23.89 1.54 -4.82
C VAL A 182 23.43 0.09 -4.95
N GLY A 183 22.10 -0.13 -5.08
CA GLY A 183 21.49 -1.45 -5.30
C GLY A 183 21.30 -2.27 -4.03
N ARG A 184 21.37 -1.66 -2.84
CA ARG A 184 21.05 -2.36 -1.58
C ARG A 184 19.53 -2.48 -1.45
N VAL A 185 19.08 -3.66 -1.05
CA VAL A 185 17.66 -3.98 -0.90
C VAL A 185 17.27 -3.94 0.57
N PHE A 186 16.21 -3.21 0.86
CA PHE A 186 15.54 -3.18 2.16
C PHE A 186 14.17 -3.84 2.00
N CYS A 187 13.91 -4.89 2.76
CA CYS A 187 12.72 -5.70 2.61
C CYS A 187 11.99 -5.89 3.93
N ILE A 188 10.69 -5.71 3.91
CA ILE A 188 9.78 -6.20 4.94
C ILE A 188 9.33 -7.60 4.52
N ALA A 189 9.38 -8.57 5.42
CA ALA A 189 8.88 -9.91 5.19
C ALA A 189 7.94 -10.32 6.33
N ASP A 190 6.89 -11.07 5.99
CA ASP A 190 5.93 -11.56 6.98
C ASP A 190 6.63 -12.37 8.07
N ASN A 191 6.13 -12.24 9.27
CA ASN A 191 6.63 -12.92 10.47
C ASN A 191 8.09 -12.59 10.85
N VAL A 192 8.66 -11.52 10.31
CA VAL A 192 10.01 -11.05 10.65
C VAL A 192 9.94 -9.74 11.42
N ASN A 193 9.85 -9.85 12.76
CA ASN A 193 9.65 -8.72 13.67
C ASN A 193 10.97 -8.07 14.14
N LYS A 194 12.01 -8.11 13.31
CA LYS A 194 13.34 -7.56 13.62
C LYS A 194 13.67 -6.27 12.86
N GLY A 195 12.67 -5.65 12.23
CA GLY A 195 12.85 -4.55 11.31
C GLY A 195 12.99 -5.04 9.86
N MET A 196 13.51 -4.17 9.00
CA MET A 196 13.72 -4.47 7.59
C MET A 196 14.94 -5.35 7.39
N ILE A 197 14.81 -6.38 6.58
CA ILE A 197 15.92 -7.24 6.14
C ILE A 197 16.74 -6.44 5.14
N LYS A 198 18.07 -6.36 5.34
CA LYS A 198 18.96 -5.62 4.45
C LYS A 198 19.88 -6.58 3.71
N TYR A 199 19.91 -6.44 2.38
CA TYR A 199 20.87 -7.08 1.50
C TYR A 199 21.74 -6.06 0.80
N GLU A 200 23.01 -6.40 0.56
CA GLU A 200 23.86 -5.67 -0.36
C GLU A 200 23.51 -5.98 -1.83
N ALA A 201 24.03 -5.20 -2.75
CA ALA A 201 23.74 -5.34 -4.18
C ALA A 201 24.17 -6.69 -4.77
N ASP A 202 25.08 -7.40 -4.14
CA ASP A 202 25.55 -8.75 -4.51
C ASP A 202 24.69 -9.88 -3.92
N GLY A 203 23.63 -9.55 -3.18
CA GLY A 203 22.72 -10.51 -2.55
C GLY A 203 23.16 -10.94 -1.15
N SER A 204 24.28 -10.46 -0.63
CA SER A 204 24.73 -10.80 0.72
C SER A 204 23.83 -10.15 1.78
N PHE A 205 23.35 -10.93 2.74
CA PHE A 205 22.61 -10.43 3.90
C PHE A 205 23.54 -9.72 4.87
N THR A 206 23.19 -8.51 5.29
CA THR A 206 24.02 -7.70 6.21
C THR A 206 23.35 -7.42 7.55
N GLY A 207 22.13 -7.85 7.74
CA GLY A 207 21.43 -7.70 9.03
C GLY A 207 20.05 -7.06 8.88
N PHE A 208 19.55 -6.56 10.02
CA PHE A 208 18.27 -5.87 10.10
C PHE A 208 18.48 -4.38 10.28
N TYR A 209 17.62 -3.58 9.64
CA TYR A 209 17.65 -2.14 9.70
C TYR A 209 16.33 -1.60 10.26
N GLY A 210 16.40 -0.49 11.03
CA GLY A 210 15.19 0.15 11.57
C GLY A 210 14.44 -0.68 12.62
N ALA A 211 15.10 -1.67 13.24
CA ALA A 211 14.50 -2.39 14.35
C ALA A 211 14.17 -1.41 15.49
N SER A 212 12.91 -1.40 15.93
CA SER A 212 12.52 -0.66 17.12
C SER A 212 13.34 -1.13 18.31
N PRO A 213 14.01 -0.23 19.06
CA PRO A 213 14.72 -0.62 20.26
C PRO A 213 13.72 -1.24 21.23
N VAL A 214 13.87 -2.53 21.52
CA VAL A 214 13.11 -3.19 22.58
C VAL A 214 13.61 -2.59 23.89
N THR A 215 12.90 -1.63 24.44
CA THR A 215 13.17 -1.12 25.78
C THR A 215 12.80 -2.23 26.75
N TYR A 216 13.80 -2.96 27.23
CA TYR A 216 13.59 -3.90 28.32
C TYR A 216 13.25 -3.09 29.57
N ASP A 217 11.98 -3.04 29.92
CA ASP A 217 11.59 -2.56 31.23
C ASP A 217 12.00 -3.63 32.25
N TRP A 218 12.96 -3.27 33.10
CA TRP A 218 13.42 -4.14 34.18
C TRP A 218 12.29 -4.55 35.13
N THR A 219 11.27 -3.71 35.23
CA THR A 219 10.09 -4.00 36.05
C THR A 219 9.28 -5.13 35.41
N ASP A 220 9.10 -5.15 34.12
CA ASP A 220 8.44 -6.22 33.35
C ASP A 220 9.20 -7.55 33.45
N TYR A 221 10.53 -7.50 33.40
CA TYR A 221 11.35 -8.70 33.55
C TYR A 221 11.20 -9.31 34.98
N ILE A 222 11.18 -8.49 36.02
CA ILE A 222 10.99 -8.92 37.40
C ILE A 222 9.57 -9.47 37.59
N TRP A 223 8.55 -8.79 37.05
CA TRP A 223 7.16 -9.26 37.10
C TRP A 223 6.96 -10.57 36.35
N LYS A 224 7.53 -10.73 35.15
CA LYS A 224 7.50 -12.01 34.42
C LYS A 224 8.13 -13.16 35.18
N LYS A 225 9.13 -12.88 36.01
CA LYS A 225 9.81 -13.90 36.82
C LYS A 225 9.02 -14.27 38.12
N LEU A 226 8.24 -13.32 38.66
CA LEU A 226 7.44 -13.49 39.87
C LEU A 226 5.98 -13.89 39.57
N ALA A 227 5.49 -13.67 38.35
CA ALA A 227 4.12 -13.95 37.97
C ALA A 227 3.82 -15.45 37.89
N THR A 228 2.62 -15.83 38.34
CA THR A 228 2.10 -17.19 38.20
C THR A 228 1.86 -17.55 36.74
N LYS A 229 1.74 -18.87 36.43
CA LYS A 229 1.54 -19.34 35.05
C LYS A 229 0.29 -18.73 34.39
N ALA A 230 -0.79 -18.48 35.13
CA ALA A 230 -2.01 -17.84 34.68
C ALA A 230 -1.81 -16.33 34.43
N GLN A 231 -1.00 -15.66 35.23
CA GLN A 231 -0.67 -14.24 35.03
C GLN A 231 0.31 -14.04 33.87
N ARG A 232 1.20 -14.99 33.58
CA ARG A 232 2.08 -14.94 32.40
C ARG A 232 1.34 -15.07 31.08
N SER A 233 0.27 -15.87 31.04
CA SER A 233 -0.57 -15.99 29.84
C SER A 233 -1.47 -14.78 29.58
N ALA A 234 -1.69 -13.95 30.61
CA ALA A 234 -2.44 -12.69 30.51
C ALA A 234 -1.53 -11.47 30.24
N LEU A 235 -0.21 -11.60 30.39
CA LEU A 235 0.75 -10.61 29.97
C LEU A 235 0.87 -10.76 28.45
N GLU A 236 0.30 -9.82 27.72
CA GLU A 236 0.50 -9.72 26.27
C GLU A 236 1.99 -9.79 25.96
N ALA A 237 2.37 -10.73 25.12
CA ALA A 237 3.72 -10.72 24.57
C ALA A 237 3.84 -9.38 23.81
N PHE A 238 4.77 -8.53 24.23
CA PHE A 238 5.12 -7.35 23.44
C PHE A 238 5.65 -7.87 22.09
N VAL A 239 4.79 -7.86 21.10
CA VAL A 239 5.19 -8.12 19.72
C VAL A 239 5.72 -6.80 19.18
N PRO A 240 6.99 -6.73 18.75
CA PRO A 240 7.48 -5.54 18.09
C PRO A 240 6.55 -5.18 16.94
N THR A 241 6.29 -3.90 16.75
CA THR A 241 5.43 -3.43 15.67
C THR A 241 6.07 -3.79 14.34
N GLU A 242 5.34 -4.50 13.50
CA GLU A 242 5.76 -4.80 12.14
C GLU A 242 5.55 -3.55 11.28
N TYR A 243 6.44 -3.33 10.32
CA TYR A 243 6.24 -2.30 9.31
C TYR A 243 5.30 -2.83 8.23
N ASP A 244 4.40 -1.97 7.73
CA ASP A 244 3.41 -2.34 6.72
C ASP A 244 3.81 -1.84 5.32
N ASN A 245 4.62 -0.80 5.23
CA ASN A 245 5.06 -0.27 3.95
C ASN A 245 6.38 0.50 4.06
N LEU A 246 7.08 0.61 2.93
CA LEU A 246 8.31 1.34 2.76
C LEU A 246 8.17 2.36 1.63
N TYR A 247 8.90 3.46 1.77
CA TYR A 247 9.06 4.45 0.72
C TYR A 247 10.44 5.09 0.85
N ARG A 248 11.10 5.30 -0.27
CA ARG A 248 12.37 6.02 -0.35
C ARG A 248 12.18 7.34 -1.08
N ASP A 249 12.63 8.43 -0.48
CA ASP A 249 12.59 9.74 -1.13
C ASP A 249 13.79 9.98 -2.04
N SER A 250 13.79 11.14 -2.73
CA SER A 250 14.87 11.54 -3.64
C SER A 250 16.18 11.88 -2.94
N GLU A 251 16.18 12.07 -1.62
CA GLU A 251 17.37 12.32 -0.81
C GLU A 251 17.98 11.02 -0.27
N GLY A 252 17.31 9.89 -0.50
CA GLY A 252 17.76 8.56 -0.08
C GLY A 252 17.29 8.15 1.32
N PHE A 253 16.40 8.92 1.96
CA PHE A 253 15.80 8.51 3.23
C PHE A 253 14.73 7.45 3.00
N ILE A 254 14.76 6.40 3.82
CA ILE A 254 13.76 5.35 3.82
C ILE A 254 12.77 5.63 4.94
N PHE A 255 11.51 5.77 4.57
CA PHE A 255 10.39 5.91 5.47
C PHE A 255 9.69 4.56 5.60
N ALA A 256 9.40 4.17 6.83
CA ALA A 256 8.59 2.99 7.12
C ALA A 256 7.35 3.42 7.88
N CYS A 257 6.21 2.86 7.54
CA CYS A 257 4.97 3.11 8.25
C CYS A 257 4.44 1.83 8.89
N THR A 258 3.58 2.01 9.89
CA THR A 258 2.88 0.93 10.59
C THR A 258 1.45 1.36 10.85
N THR A 259 0.50 0.49 10.60
CA THR A 259 -0.93 0.74 10.81
C THR A 259 -1.42 0.27 12.19
N ASN A 260 -0.66 -0.59 12.86
CA ASN A 260 -1.01 -1.17 14.16
C ASN A 260 -0.38 -0.40 15.33
N VAL A 261 -0.59 0.91 15.39
CA VAL A 261 -0.34 1.64 16.64
C VAL A 261 -1.56 1.43 17.52
N SER A 262 -1.49 0.49 18.45
CA SER A 262 -2.46 0.48 19.56
C SER A 262 -2.32 1.82 20.27
N GLU A 263 -3.39 2.61 20.32
CA GLU A 263 -3.50 3.79 21.16
C GLU A 263 -3.39 3.38 22.64
N GLN A 264 -2.21 3.03 23.08
CA GLN A 264 -1.92 2.94 24.50
C GLN A 264 -1.23 4.23 24.93
N GLY A 265 -2.10 5.16 25.34
CA GLY A 265 -1.77 6.09 26.40
C GLY A 265 -0.74 7.16 26.01
N VAL A 266 -1.18 8.22 25.37
CA VAL A 266 -0.75 9.55 25.79
C VAL A 266 -1.63 9.93 26.99
N ASP A 267 -1.32 9.39 28.15
CA ASP A 267 -1.72 9.97 29.40
C ASP A 267 -0.56 10.85 29.86
N SER A 268 -0.90 12.14 29.87
CA SER A 268 -0.27 13.36 30.38
C SER A 268 0.89 13.23 31.34
#